data_6a2f70d35722303666a98a56a39defcd
#
_entry.id   6a2f70d35722303666a98a56a39defcd
#
_cell.length_a   1.000
_cell.length_b   1.000
_cell.length_c   1.000
_cell.angle_alpha   90.00
_cell.angle_beta   90.00
_cell.angle_gamma   90.00
#
_symmetry.space_group_name_H-M   'P 1'
#
loop_
_entity.id
_entity.type
_entity.pdbx_description
1 polymer ?
#
loop_
_entity_poly.entity_id
_entity_poly.type
_entity_poly.pdbx_seq_one_letter_code
_entity_poly.pdbx_strand_id
1 'polypeptide(L)'
;MRKSFAKISCAFLVGGALLTTALPVAAETKDKTSAHSHSHKHDHGDEKTVYKGYFEDDQIKPRTLADWQGDWQSLYPHLQDGTLDKVMAHKAEGGDRTADEYRAYYEVGYRTDVDRIVIADGSVTFYRDGKPLEARYEDDGYEILTYKKGNRGVRFIFKKAEGDEDAPLYIQFSDHRIAPEKSDHYHLYWGDDRAKILEELTNWPTYFPVSMSGDDIAHAMMAH
;
A
#
# COMPACT_ATOMS: atom_id res chain seq x y z
N MET A 1 11.84 -28.71 22.83
CA MET A 1 12.28 -28.57 21.43
C MET A 1 11.93 -27.15 20.99
N ARG A 2 12.93 -26.27 20.92
CA ARG A 2 12.75 -24.87 20.52
C ARG A 2 12.81 -24.82 18.99
N LYS A 3 11.71 -24.47 18.34
CA LYS A 3 11.72 -24.17 16.90
C LYS A 3 12.11 -22.70 16.71
N SER A 4 13.28 -22.52 16.10
CA SER A 4 13.81 -21.23 15.70
C SER A 4 12.99 -20.70 14.51
N PHE A 5 12.28 -19.58 14.70
CA PHE A 5 11.61 -18.89 13.59
C PHE A 5 12.64 -18.01 12.87
N ALA A 6 12.89 -18.33 11.64
CA ALA A 6 13.72 -17.49 10.75
C ALA A 6 12.96 -16.18 10.47
N LYS A 7 13.56 -15.05 10.84
CA LYS A 7 13.05 -13.71 10.52
C LYS A 7 13.32 -13.44 9.05
N ILE A 8 12.28 -13.52 8.22
CA ILE A 8 12.34 -13.10 6.81
C ILE A 8 12.19 -11.59 6.77
N SER A 9 13.27 -10.91 6.35
CA SER A 9 13.30 -9.46 6.20
C SER A 9 12.69 -9.06 4.87
N CYS A 10 11.54 -8.40 4.88
CA CYS A 10 11.02 -7.68 3.72
C CYS A 10 11.90 -6.45 3.44
N ALA A 11 12.73 -6.53 2.43
CA ALA A 11 13.51 -5.41 1.94
C ALA A 11 12.98 -4.99 0.58
N PHE A 12 12.39 -3.80 0.50
CA PHE A 12 12.19 -3.12 -0.77
C PHE A 12 13.57 -2.68 -1.28
N LEU A 13 14.04 -3.32 -2.35
CA LEU A 13 15.29 -2.94 -3.01
C LEU A 13 14.95 -2.13 -4.27
N VAL A 14 15.39 -0.88 -4.27
CA VAL A 14 15.59 -0.12 -5.50
C VAL A 14 17.05 -0.33 -5.90
N GLY A 15 17.27 -1.01 -7.01
CA GLY A 15 18.60 -1.28 -7.55
C GLY A 15 19.16 -0.05 -8.27
N GLY A 16 20.32 0.42 -7.85
CA GLY A 16 21.15 1.34 -8.60
C GLY A 16 22.13 0.56 -9.48
N ALA A 17 22.24 0.91 -10.75
CA ALA A 17 23.29 0.43 -11.63
C ALA A 17 24.26 1.56 -11.94
N LEU A 18 25.53 1.32 -11.65
CA LEU A 18 26.70 2.09 -12.07
C LEU A 18 27.26 1.51 -13.38
N LEU A 19 27.77 2.37 -14.28
CA LEU A 19 29.13 2.38 -14.85
C LEU A 19 29.15 3.04 -16.24
N THR A 20 29.85 4.13 -16.31
CA THR A 20 31.20 4.51 -16.71
C THR A 20 31.53 4.47 -18.19
N THR A 21 32.03 5.64 -18.59
CA THR A 21 33.16 6.05 -19.47
C THR A 21 32.88 6.00 -20.97
N ALA A 22 33.25 6.97 -21.77
CA ALA A 22 34.30 7.91 -21.92
C ALA A 22 34.01 8.81 -23.15
N LEU A 23 34.58 10.00 -23.15
CA LEU A 23 34.68 11.01 -24.22
C LEU A 23 35.63 10.56 -25.37
N PRO A 24 35.77 11.24 -26.54
CA PRO A 24 35.75 12.68 -26.71
C PRO A 24 35.25 13.29 -28.08
N VAL A 25 34.95 14.59 -28.04
CA VAL A 25 35.41 15.73 -28.87
C VAL A 25 34.94 15.95 -30.33
N ALA A 26 34.48 17.15 -30.50
CA ALA A 26 34.61 18.20 -31.53
C ALA A 26 33.40 18.51 -32.43
N ALA A 27 32.94 19.67 -32.24
CA ALA A 27 32.97 20.95 -32.99
C ALA A 27 31.77 21.24 -33.93
N GLU A 28 31.11 22.36 -33.55
CA GLU A 28 30.52 23.47 -34.36
C GLU A 28 29.65 23.17 -35.56
N THR A 29 28.41 23.69 -35.57
CA THR A 29 28.02 25.03 -36.05
C THR A 29 26.53 25.30 -35.84
N LYS A 30 26.18 26.58 -35.73
CA LYS A 30 24.86 27.20 -35.51
C LYS A 30 23.83 26.86 -36.59
N ASP A 31 22.55 26.65 -36.20
CA ASP A 31 21.51 27.54 -36.63
C ASP A 31 20.24 27.50 -35.77
N LYS A 32 19.55 28.63 -35.70
CA LYS A 32 18.39 28.89 -34.85
C LYS A 32 17.12 28.37 -35.52
N THR A 33 16.30 27.60 -34.80
CA THR A 33 14.85 27.72 -34.87
C THR A 33 14.21 27.22 -33.59
N SER A 34 13.42 28.11 -33.00
CA SER A 34 12.66 27.91 -31.75
C SER A 34 11.56 26.88 -31.97
N ALA A 35 11.65 25.75 -31.26
CA ALA A 35 10.53 24.86 -30.99
C ALA A 35 10.50 24.57 -29.52
N HIS A 36 9.49 25.06 -28.81
CA HIS A 36 9.25 24.75 -27.42
C HIS A 36 8.89 23.25 -27.31
N SER A 37 9.88 22.45 -27.03
CA SER A 37 9.70 21.06 -26.60
C SER A 37 9.66 21.06 -25.07
N HIS A 38 8.50 20.92 -24.48
CA HIS A 38 8.37 20.54 -23.08
C HIS A 38 8.86 19.11 -22.93
N SER A 39 10.16 18.97 -22.73
CA SER A 39 10.74 17.73 -22.24
C SER A 39 10.39 17.59 -20.76
N HIS A 40 9.36 16.84 -20.45
CA HIS A 40 9.19 16.29 -19.11
C HIS A 40 10.30 15.26 -18.89
N LYS A 41 11.43 15.71 -18.35
CA LYS A 41 12.36 14.83 -17.67
C LYS A 41 11.64 14.28 -16.46
N HIS A 42 11.18 13.04 -16.53
CA HIS A 42 10.91 12.24 -15.33
C HIS A 42 12.26 11.92 -14.71
N ASP A 43 12.70 12.81 -13.85
CA ASP A 43 13.81 12.54 -12.92
C ASP A 43 13.23 11.63 -11.83
N HIS A 44 13.38 10.32 -11.98
CA HIS A 44 13.09 9.34 -10.95
C HIS A 44 14.23 9.33 -9.89
N GLY A 45 14.62 10.49 -9.43
CA GLY A 45 15.47 10.63 -8.26
C GLY A 45 14.73 10.12 -7.02
N ASP A 46 15.43 9.49 -6.10
CA ASP A 46 14.99 9.01 -4.79
C ASP A 46 14.43 10.15 -3.89
N GLU A 47 13.38 10.82 -4.35
CA GLU A 47 12.77 11.90 -3.58
C GLU A 47 12.10 11.31 -2.34
N LYS A 48 12.56 11.76 -1.17
CA LYS A 48 12.00 11.40 0.13
C LYS A 48 10.67 12.13 0.31
N THR A 49 9.56 11.43 0.04
CA THR A 49 8.20 11.97 0.16
C THR A 49 7.48 11.36 1.35
N VAL A 50 6.43 12.03 1.82
CA VAL A 50 5.51 11.50 2.84
C VAL A 50 4.97 10.14 2.40
N TYR A 51 4.58 10.00 1.14
CA TYR A 51 4.07 8.75 0.56
C TYR A 51 5.06 7.58 0.69
N LYS A 52 6.36 7.86 0.55
CA LYS A 52 7.44 6.86 0.71
C LYS A 52 7.83 6.64 2.17
N GLY A 53 7.15 7.28 3.13
CA GLY A 53 7.38 7.12 4.56
C GLY A 53 8.46 8.04 5.13
N TYR A 54 8.70 9.19 4.52
CA TYR A 54 9.63 10.20 5.03
C TYR A 54 8.85 11.43 5.52
N PHE A 55 8.64 11.51 6.82
CA PHE A 55 7.87 12.57 7.48
C PHE A 55 8.34 12.73 8.94
N GLU A 56 8.06 13.89 9.54
CA GLU A 56 8.31 14.15 10.95
C GLU A 56 7.04 13.91 11.78
N ASP A 57 7.18 13.65 13.08
CA ASP A 57 6.07 13.28 13.96
C ASP A 57 4.99 14.38 14.06
N ASP A 58 5.38 15.64 14.00
CA ASP A 58 4.49 16.80 14.08
C ASP A 58 3.63 17.00 12.81
N GLN A 59 3.98 16.34 11.71
CA GLN A 59 3.20 16.33 10.47
C GLN A 59 1.99 15.38 10.55
N ILE A 60 2.02 14.41 11.47
CA ILE A 60 0.92 13.45 11.63
C ILE A 60 -0.25 14.16 12.31
N LYS A 61 -1.44 13.98 11.76
CA LYS A 61 -2.69 14.48 12.32
C LYS A 61 -3.68 13.32 12.51
N PRO A 62 -4.46 13.35 13.62
CA PRO A 62 -5.52 12.35 13.82
C PRO A 62 -6.45 12.26 12.61
N ARG A 63 -6.86 11.06 12.27
CA ARG A 63 -7.79 10.77 11.18
C ARG A 63 -9.02 10.05 11.73
N THR A 64 -10.12 10.15 11.05
CA THR A 64 -11.39 9.51 11.43
C THR A 64 -11.80 8.51 10.37
N LEU A 65 -12.74 7.61 10.67
CA LEU A 65 -13.28 6.66 9.70
C LEU A 65 -13.88 7.33 8.45
N ALA A 66 -14.23 8.62 8.53
CA ALA A 66 -14.72 9.39 7.39
C ALA A 66 -13.69 9.46 6.24
N ASP A 67 -12.40 9.41 6.56
CA ASP A 67 -11.34 9.42 5.53
C ASP A 67 -11.35 8.14 4.67
N TRP A 68 -11.87 7.05 5.21
CA TRP A 68 -12.02 5.75 4.53
C TRP A 68 -13.47 5.43 4.19
N GLN A 69 -14.41 6.36 4.38
CA GLN A 69 -15.82 6.14 4.05
C GLN A 69 -15.99 5.75 2.59
N GLY A 70 -16.72 4.67 2.33
CA GLY A 70 -16.96 4.16 0.99
C GLY A 70 -17.28 2.67 0.95
N ASP A 71 -17.34 2.17 -0.28
CA ASP A 71 -17.54 0.78 -0.62
C ASP A 71 -16.28 0.25 -1.31
N TRP A 72 -15.68 -0.77 -0.76
CA TRP A 72 -14.32 -1.22 -1.07
C TRP A 72 -14.29 -2.69 -1.42
N GLN A 73 -13.55 -3.04 -2.46
CA GLN A 73 -13.30 -4.41 -2.90
C GLN A 73 -11.87 -4.85 -2.57
N SER A 74 -11.72 -6.12 -2.23
CA SER A 74 -10.43 -6.73 -2.00
C SER A 74 -9.64 -6.87 -3.30
N LEU A 75 -8.33 -6.63 -3.21
CA LEU A 75 -7.39 -6.85 -4.30
C LEU A 75 -7.08 -8.34 -4.52
N TYR A 76 -7.33 -9.18 -3.53
CA TYR A 76 -6.93 -10.59 -3.57
C TYR A 76 -7.61 -11.40 -4.68
N PRO A 77 -8.92 -11.29 -4.96
CA PRO A 77 -9.54 -11.96 -6.10
C PRO A 77 -8.90 -11.59 -7.45
N HIS A 78 -8.52 -10.31 -7.64
CA HIS A 78 -7.85 -9.86 -8.87
C HIS A 78 -6.44 -10.42 -9.05
N LEU A 79 -5.76 -10.75 -7.95
CA LEU A 79 -4.51 -11.48 -8.02
C LEU A 79 -4.74 -12.94 -8.43
N GLN A 80 -5.81 -13.57 -7.90
CA GLN A 80 -6.09 -14.99 -8.14
C GLN A 80 -6.57 -15.26 -9.57
N ASP A 81 -7.38 -14.38 -10.15
CA ASP A 81 -7.93 -14.52 -11.49
C ASP A 81 -6.97 -14.11 -12.62
N GLY A 82 -5.78 -13.60 -12.28
CA GLY A 82 -4.75 -13.18 -13.23
C GLY A 82 -4.87 -11.73 -13.72
N THR A 83 -5.87 -10.97 -13.28
CA THR A 83 -6.04 -9.55 -13.64
C THR A 83 -4.78 -8.72 -13.33
N LEU A 84 -4.04 -9.09 -12.26
CA LEU A 84 -2.82 -8.41 -11.84
C LEU A 84 -1.54 -8.97 -12.44
N ASP A 85 -1.58 -9.95 -13.34
CA ASP A 85 -0.36 -10.55 -13.93
C ASP A 85 0.48 -9.50 -14.68
N LYS A 86 -0.17 -8.55 -15.35
CA LYS A 86 0.52 -7.41 -15.99
C LYS A 86 1.27 -6.51 -15.00
N VAL A 87 0.76 -6.38 -13.77
CA VAL A 87 1.44 -5.64 -12.69
C VAL A 87 2.68 -6.37 -12.24
N MET A 88 2.59 -7.70 -12.10
CA MET A 88 3.74 -8.54 -11.72
C MET A 88 4.84 -8.51 -12.80
N ALA A 89 4.44 -8.58 -14.08
CA ALA A 89 5.36 -8.45 -15.21
C ALA A 89 6.06 -7.08 -15.21
N HIS A 90 5.29 -6.00 -15.07
CA HIS A 90 5.83 -4.63 -15.00
C HIS A 90 6.83 -4.44 -13.84
N LYS A 91 6.50 -4.96 -12.65
CA LYS A 91 7.41 -4.89 -11.50
C LYS A 91 8.70 -5.71 -11.73
N ALA A 92 8.64 -6.79 -12.46
CA ALA A 92 9.80 -7.61 -12.80
C ALA A 92 10.76 -6.93 -13.78
N GLU A 93 10.29 -6.02 -14.64
CA GLU A 93 11.15 -5.27 -15.58
C GLU A 93 12.15 -4.36 -14.86
N GLY A 94 11.77 -3.78 -13.72
CA GLY A 94 12.63 -2.87 -12.94
C GLY A 94 13.04 -3.37 -11.56
N GLY A 95 12.61 -4.55 -11.17
CA GLY A 95 12.77 -5.11 -9.84
C GLY A 95 13.86 -6.18 -9.71
N ASP A 96 13.94 -6.72 -8.50
CA ASP A 96 14.91 -7.76 -8.10
C ASP A 96 14.34 -9.19 -8.15
N ARG A 97 13.11 -9.36 -8.67
CA ARG A 97 12.38 -10.62 -8.70
C ARG A 97 11.77 -10.87 -10.06
N THR A 98 11.53 -12.15 -10.37
CA THR A 98 10.69 -12.55 -11.51
C THR A 98 9.21 -12.23 -11.26
N ALA A 99 8.39 -12.22 -12.30
CA ALA A 99 6.95 -12.01 -12.16
C ALA A 99 6.29 -13.06 -11.25
N ASP A 100 6.71 -14.31 -11.32
CA ASP A 100 6.21 -15.40 -10.46
C ASP A 100 6.59 -15.20 -8.99
N GLU A 101 7.81 -14.73 -8.72
CA GLU A 101 8.24 -14.40 -7.35
C GLU A 101 7.49 -13.20 -6.79
N TYR A 102 7.19 -12.18 -7.62
CA TYR A 102 6.31 -11.08 -7.21
C TYR A 102 4.90 -11.60 -6.94
N ARG A 103 4.34 -12.45 -7.80
CA ARG A 103 3.04 -13.05 -7.59
C ARG A 103 2.98 -13.81 -6.26
N ALA A 104 3.96 -14.65 -5.97
CA ALA A 104 4.04 -15.39 -4.72
C ALA A 104 4.15 -14.47 -3.49
N TYR A 105 4.88 -13.37 -3.60
CA TYR A 105 5.00 -12.37 -2.56
C TYR A 105 3.66 -11.67 -2.28
N TYR A 106 2.94 -11.24 -3.33
CA TYR A 106 1.64 -10.59 -3.20
C TYR A 106 0.54 -11.58 -2.82
N GLU A 107 0.67 -12.86 -3.17
CA GLU A 107 -0.23 -13.92 -2.69
C GLU A 107 -0.26 -14.02 -1.17
N VAL A 108 0.89 -13.89 -0.52
CA VAL A 108 0.97 -13.81 0.94
C VAL A 108 0.45 -12.47 1.45
N GLY A 109 0.83 -11.38 0.78
CA GLY A 109 0.53 -10.02 1.21
C GLY A 109 -0.95 -9.69 1.18
N TYR A 110 -1.65 -10.05 0.13
CA TYR A 110 -3.06 -9.66 -0.08
C TYR A 110 -4.07 -10.68 0.44
N ARG A 111 -3.62 -11.85 0.84
CA ARG A 111 -4.51 -12.95 1.26
C ARG A 111 -5.50 -12.50 2.31
N THR A 112 -6.79 -12.71 2.03
CA THR A 112 -7.90 -12.41 2.91
C THR A 112 -9.12 -13.27 2.57
N ASP A 113 -10.00 -13.45 3.54
CA ASP A 113 -11.33 -14.03 3.40
C ASP A 113 -12.44 -12.97 3.40
N VAL A 114 -12.06 -11.68 3.40
CA VAL A 114 -12.97 -10.54 3.35
C VAL A 114 -12.92 -9.92 1.96
N ASP A 115 -13.95 -10.16 1.15
CA ASP A 115 -13.99 -9.74 -0.25
C ASP A 115 -14.38 -8.27 -0.43
N ARG A 116 -15.17 -7.73 0.51
CA ARG A 116 -15.70 -6.37 0.44
C ARG A 116 -15.80 -5.77 1.83
N ILE A 117 -15.58 -4.46 1.90
CA ILE A 117 -15.77 -3.67 3.13
C ILE A 117 -16.60 -2.44 2.79
N VAL A 118 -17.62 -2.17 3.61
CA VAL A 118 -18.38 -0.93 3.54
C VAL A 118 -18.14 -0.13 4.81
N ILE A 119 -17.75 1.12 4.67
CA ILE A 119 -17.50 2.05 5.78
C ILE A 119 -18.44 3.23 5.64
N ALA A 120 -19.33 3.40 6.61
CA ALA A 120 -20.32 4.47 6.64
C ALA A 120 -20.71 4.81 8.07
N ASP A 121 -20.86 6.09 8.36
CA ASP A 121 -21.42 6.62 9.61
C ASP A 121 -20.80 6.05 10.91
N GLY A 122 -19.48 5.79 10.87
CA GLY A 122 -18.76 5.21 12.00
C GLY A 122 -18.90 3.69 12.15
N SER A 123 -19.60 3.03 11.22
CA SER A 123 -19.68 1.58 11.12
C SER A 123 -18.77 1.03 10.04
N VAL A 124 -18.29 -0.18 10.25
CA VAL A 124 -17.55 -0.98 9.25
C VAL A 124 -18.27 -2.32 9.10
N THR A 125 -18.67 -2.63 7.86
CA THR A 125 -19.25 -3.93 7.51
C THR A 125 -18.25 -4.72 6.70
N PHE A 126 -17.83 -5.86 7.21
CA PHE A 126 -16.98 -6.82 6.54
C PHE A 126 -17.83 -7.87 5.85
N TYR A 127 -17.62 -8.14 4.59
CA TYR A 127 -18.28 -9.24 3.88
C TYR A 127 -17.32 -10.40 3.73
N ARG A 128 -17.65 -11.51 4.38
CA ARG A 128 -16.88 -12.74 4.38
C ARG A 128 -17.74 -13.86 3.79
N ASP A 129 -17.37 -14.40 2.64
CA ASP A 129 -18.22 -15.34 1.89
C ASP A 129 -19.64 -14.79 1.65
N GLY A 130 -19.76 -13.50 1.35
CA GLY A 130 -21.04 -12.81 1.15
C GLY A 130 -21.84 -12.55 2.42
N LYS A 131 -21.37 -12.95 3.61
CA LYS A 131 -22.03 -12.71 4.89
C LYS A 131 -21.50 -11.43 5.53
N PRO A 132 -22.38 -10.47 5.86
CA PRO A 132 -21.96 -9.25 6.54
C PRO A 132 -21.66 -9.52 8.02
N LEU A 133 -20.60 -8.88 8.52
CA LEU A 133 -20.28 -8.70 9.92
C LEU A 133 -20.13 -7.20 10.15
N GLU A 134 -21.01 -6.60 10.93
CA GLU A 134 -21.04 -5.15 11.13
C GLU A 134 -20.68 -4.78 12.56
N ALA A 135 -19.85 -3.77 12.70
CA ALA A 135 -19.57 -3.17 13.99
C ALA A 135 -19.30 -1.67 13.87
N ARG A 136 -19.58 -0.94 14.96
CA ARG A 136 -19.16 0.45 15.14
C ARG A 136 -17.80 0.50 15.78
N TYR A 137 -16.99 1.45 15.29
CA TYR A 137 -15.64 1.62 15.77
C TYR A 137 -15.40 3.06 16.21
N GLU A 138 -14.62 3.20 17.27
CA GLU A 138 -14.16 4.47 17.83
C GLU A 138 -12.66 4.62 17.67
N ASP A 139 -12.19 5.86 17.57
CA ASP A 139 -10.77 6.18 17.46
C ASP A 139 -9.99 5.66 18.68
N ASP A 140 -8.90 4.91 18.42
CA ASP A 140 -7.96 4.40 19.41
C ASP A 140 -6.53 4.94 19.13
N GLY A 141 -6.44 6.08 18.43
CA GLY A 141 -5.21 6.76 18.12
C GLY A 141 -4.45 6.21 16.92
N TYR A 142 -3.15 6.40 16.93
CA TYR A 142 -2.27 5.89 15.88
C TYR A 142 -0.92 5.44 16.43
N GLU A 143 -0.23 4.60 15.66
CA GLU A 143 1.15 4.17 15.94
C GLU A 143 2.05 4.44 14.73
N ILE A 144 3.29 4.84 15.01
CA ILE A 144 4.31 5.07 14.01
C ILE A 144 5.20 3.82 13.93
N LEU A 145 5.23 3.18 12.78
CA LEU A 145 6.12 2.06 12.52
C LEU A 145 7.36 2.56 11.79
N THR A 146 8.55 2.19 12.27
CA THR A 146 9.81 2.45 11.58
C THR A 146 10.33 1.16 10.99
N TYR A 147 10.48 1.14 9.66
CA TYR A 147 10.98 -0.02 8.93
C TYR A 147 12.51 -0.05 8.90
N LYS A 148 13.07 -1.21 8.57
CA LYS A 148 14.54 -1.42 8.57
C LYS A 148 15.32 -0.46 7.69
N LYS A 149 14.69 0.05 6.62
CA LYS A 149 15.29 1.03 5.70
C LYS A 149 15.23 2.47 6.21
N GLY A 150 14.62 2.70 7.38
CA GLY A 150 14.47 4.01 8.00
C GLY A 150 13.25 4.80 7.50
N ASN A 151 12.50 4.29 6.52
CA ASN A 151 11.20 4.83 6.17
C ASN A 151 10.15 4.41 7.22
N ARG A 152 9.07 5.18 7.30
CA ARG A 152 8.05 5.01 8.34
C ARG A 152 6.68 4.80 7.73
N GLY A 153 5.78 4.22 8.52
CA GLY A 153 4.36 4.13 8.21
C GLY A 153 3.53 4.51 9.42
N VAL A 154 2.30 4.93 9.20
CA VAL A 154 1.34 5.20 10.27
C VAL A 154 0.22 4.16 10.20
N ARG A 155 -0.13 3.59 11.35
CA ARG A 155 -1.32 2.77 11.55
C ARG A 155 -2.33 3.59 12.32
N PHE A 156 -3.43 3.99 11.70
CA PHE A 156 -4.57 4.62 12.36
C PHE A 156 -5.47 3.52 12.90
N ILE A 157 -5.75 3.56 14.20
CA ILE A 157 -6.31 2.43 14.94
C ILE A 157 -7.71 2.78 15.43
N PHE A 158 -8.62 1.85 15.25
CA PHE A 158 -9.99 1.96 15.76
C PHE A 158 -10.33 0.71 16.53
N LYS A 159 -11.08 0.89 17.62
CA LYS A 159 -11.54 -0.15 18.52
C LYS A 159 -13.04 -0.33 18.38
N LYS A 160 -13.50 -1.58 18.34
CA LYS A 160 -14.92 -1.93 18.35
C LYS A 160 -15.60 -1.40 19.61
N ALA A 161 -16.64 -0.59 19.42
CA ALA A 161 -17.50 -0.09 20.47
C ALA A 161 -18.72 -1.00 20.68
N GLU A 162 -19.35 -1.42 19.57
CA GLU A 162 -20.54 -2.28 19.56
C GLU A 162 -20.67 -3.00 18.20
N GLY A 163 -21.55 -3.99 18.11
CA GLY A 163 -21.84 -4.72 16.88
C GLY A 163 -21.65 -6.22 17.02
N ASP A 164 -21.46 -6.91 15.89
CA ASP A 164 -21.34 -8.36 15.85
C ASP A 164 -20.17 -8.88 16.70
N GLU A 165 -20.38 -9.97 17.42
CA GLU A 165 -19.34 -10.58 18.27
C GLU A 165 -18.15 -11.02 17.44
N ASP A 166 -18.39 -11.60 16.26
CA ASP A 166 -17.35 -12.09 15.35
C ASP A 166 -16.64 -10.98 14.57
N ALA A 167 -17.08 -9.73 14.66
CA ALA A 167 -16.36 -8.60 14.09
C ALA A 167 -15.08 -8.32 14.92
N PRO A 168 -13.93 -8.03 14.27
CA PRO A 168 -12.65 -7.86 14.96
C PRO A 168 -12.70 -6.73 16.00
N LEU A 169 -12.02 -6.93 17.13
CA LEU A 169 -11.98 -5.95 18.22
C LEU A 169 -11.19 -4.68 17.84
N TYR A 170 -10.14 -4.84 17.03
CA TYR A 170 -9.35 -3.73 16.52
C TYR A 170 -9.19 -3.81 15.02
N ILE A 171 -9.21 -2.64 14.37
CA ILE A 171 -8.87 -2.45 12.97
C ILE A 171 -7.81 -1.36 12.84
N GLN A 172 -6.87 -1.52 11.92
CA GLN A 172 -5.75 -0.60 11.73
C GLN A 172 -5.56 -0.31 10.25
N PHE A 173 -5.74 0.95 9.86
CA PHE A 173 -5.59 1.42 8.49
C PHE A 173 -4.19 1.95 8.21
N SER A 174 -3.69 1.69 7.01
CA SER A 174 -2.50 2.33 6.46
C SER A 174 -2.70 2.57 4.96
N ASP A 175 -2.53 3.82 4.50
CA ASP A 175 -2.75 4.23 3.11
C ASP A 175 -1.72 5.24 2.62
N HIS A 176 -0.52 5.24 3.21
CA HIS A 176 0.57 6.18 2.91
C HIS A 176 0.27 7.65 3.22
N ARG A 177 -0.88 7.98 3.83
CA ARG A 177 -1.27 9.32 4.25
C ARG A 177 -1.13 9.46 5.75
N ILE A 178 -0.78 10.65 6.21
CA ILE A 178 -0.50 10.93 7.62
C ILE A 178 -1.38 12.04 8.22
N ALA A 179 -2.28 12.60 7.41
CA ALA A 179 -3.20 13.65 7.81
C ALA A 179 -4.59 13.40 7.18
N PRO A 180 -5.66 14.06 7.67
CA PRO A 180 -7.01 13.91 7.15
C PRO A 180 -7.08 14.14 5.64
N GLU A 181 -7.42 13.09 4.92
CA GLU A 181 -7.60 13.06 3.47
C GLU A 181 -8.37 11.80 3.10
N LYS A 182 -9.27 11.90 2.12
CA LYS A 182 -9.99 10.73 1.62
C LYS A 182 -9.02 9.74 0.99
N SER A 183 -9.09 8.49 1.43
CA SER A 183 -8.27 7.41 0.90
C SER A 183 -8.69 7.02 -0.52
N ASP A 184 -7.73 6.70 -1.37
CA ASP A 184 -7.92 6.12 -2.70
C ASP A 184 -7.74 4.59 -2.71
N HIS A 185 -6.98 4.07 -1.78
CA HIS A 185 -6.82 2.66 -1.44
C HIS A 185 -6.24 2.55 -0.04
N TYR A 186 -6.33 1.39 0.60
CA TYR A 186 -5.72 1.18 1.90
C TYR A 186 -5.37 -0.29 2.15
N HIS A 187 -4.42 -0.47 3.06
CA HIS A 187 -4.14 -1.74 3.72
C HIS A 187 -4.90 -1.78 5.03
N LEU A 188 -5.56 -2.89 5.32
CA LEU A 188 -6.28 -3.09 6.57
C LEU A 188 -5.73 -4.28 7.33
N TYR A 189 -5.51 -4.08 8.60
CA TYR A 189 -5.08 -5.09 9.55
C TYR A 189 -6.13 -5.19 10.65
N TRP A 190 -6.49 -6.39 11.06
CA TRP A 190 -7.54 -6.57 12.06
C TRP A 190 -7.30 -7.78 12.94
N GLY A 191 -7.93 -7.79 14.12
CA GLY A 191 -7.88 -8.87 15.09
C GLY A 191 -8.31 -8.41 16.48
N ASP A 192 -8.11 -9.27 17.47
CA ASP A 192 -8.56 -9.03 18.85
C ASP A 192 -7.43 -8.55 19.77
N ASP A 193 -6.20 -8.56 19.30
CA ASP A 193 -5.03 -8.11 20.06
C ASP A 193 -4.34 -6.95 19.32
N ARG A 194 -4.54 -5.73 19.81
CA ARG A 194 -4.00 -4.49 19.24
C ARG A 194 -2.49 -4.56 18.98
N ALA A 195 -1.74 -5.08 19.92
CA ALA A 195 -0.28 -5.12 19.85
C ALA A 195 0.22 -6.14 18.82
N LYS A 196 -0.42 -7.32 18.76
CA LYS A 196 -0.06 -8.35 17.77
C LYS A 196 -0.33 -7.92 16.35
N ILE A 197 -1.41 -7.16 16.12
CA ILE A 197 -1.72 -6.64 14.77
C ILE A 197 -0.62 -5.67 14.31
N LEU A 198 -0.04 -4.87 15.22
CA LEU A 198 1.07 -3.97 14.89
C LEU A 198 2.35 -4.71 14.47
N GLU A 199 2.56 -5.93 14.95
CA GLU A 199 3.70 -6.77 14.58
C GLU A 199 3.55 -7.41 13.19
N GLU A 200 2.32 -7.42 12.61
CA GLU A 200 2.07 -8.02 11.30
C GLU A 200 2.59 -7.11 10.17
N LEU A 201 3.57 -7.62 9.46
CA LEU A 201 4.25 -6.93 8.35
C LEU A 201 4.29 -7.75 7.07
N THR A 202 3.72 -8.94 7.06
CA THR A 202 3.80 -9.88 5.93
C THR A 202 2.49 -10.08 5.20
N ASN A 203 1.36 -9.88 5.90
CA ASN A 203 0.02 -9.92 5.34
C ASN A 203 -0.60 -8.53 5.49
N TRP A 204 -0.92 -7.89 4.37
CA TRP A 204 -1.50 -6.55 4.29
C TRP A 204 -2.66 -6.52 3.29
N PRO A 205 -3.80 -7.14 3.60
CA PRO A 205 -4.98 -7.11 2.74
C PRO A 205 -5.25 -5.70 2.26
N THR A 206 -5.42 -5.55 0.95
CA THR A 206 -5.50 -4.24 0.29
C THR A 206 -6.85 -4.08 -0.38
N TYR A 207 -7.42 -2.89 -0.27
CA TYR A 207 -8.75 -2.57 -0.75
C TYR A 207 -8.73 -1.34 -1.64
N PHE A 208 -9.49 -1.42 -2.74
CA PHE A 208 -9.75 -0.34 -3.69
C PHE A 208 -11.24 -0.06 -3.77
N PRO A 209 -11.68 1.15 -4.20
CA PRO A 209 -13.09 1.43 -4.40
C PRO A 209 -13.75 0.43 -5.37
N VAL A 210 -14.96 -0.04 -5.06
CA VAL A 210 -15.70 -0.96 -5.96
C VAL A 210 -16.05 -0.33 -7.31
N SER A 211 -15.97 1.00 -7.43
CA SER A 211 -16.17 1.71 -8.69
C SER A 211 -15.02 1.53 -9.67
N MET A 212 -13.85 1.06 -9.22
CA MET A 212 -12.71 0.78 -10.08
C MET A 212 -12.82 -0.62 -10.67
N SER A 213 -12.59 -0.73 -11.97
CA SER A 213 -12.42 -2.04 -12.61
C SER A 213 -11.06 -2.66 -12.25
N GLY A 214 -10.91 -3.97 -12.41
CA GLY A 214 -9.61 -4.62 -12.21
C GLY A 214 -8.51 -4.02 -13.10
N ASP A 215 -8.85 -3.56 -14.31
CA ASP A 215 -7.91 -2.88 -15.20
C ASP A 215 -7.50 -1.50 -14.69
N ASP A 216 -8.44 -0.72 -14.13
CA ASP A 216 -8.13 0.57 -13.50
C ASP A 216 -7.22 0.40 -12.29
N ILE A 217 -7.49 -0.61 -11.46
CA ILE A 217 -6.66 -0.97 -10.32
C ILE A 217 -5.24 -1.35 -10.78
N ALA A 218 -5.13 -2.22 -11.78
CA ALA A 218 -3.83 -2.62 -12.29
C ALA A 218 -3.04 -1.42 -12.87
N HIS A 219 -3.70 -0.50 -13.58
CA HIS A 219 -3.07 0.74 -14.04
C HIS A 219 -2.61 1.62 -12.89
N ALA A 220 -3.43 1.82 -11.85
CA ALA A 220 -3.04 2.56 -10.66
C ALA A 220 -1.81 1.96 -9.98
N MET A 221 -1.75 0.62 -9.85
CA MET A 221 -0.61 -0.08 -9.25
C MET A 221 0.69 0.00 -10.05
N MET A 222 0.62 0.17 -11.37
CA MET A 222 1.81 0.35 -12.23
C MET A 222 2.30 1.81 -12.26
N ALA A 223 1.45 2.76 -11.90
CA ALA A 223 1.80 4.18 -11.83
C ALA A 223 2.55 4.57 -10.54
N HIS A 224 2.61 3.67 -9.57
CA HIS A 224 3.29 3.80 -8.27
C HIS A 224 4.52 2.90 -8.24
#